data_282ec31ffa71628c737167dd20bcea6d
#
_entry.id   282ec31ffa71628c737167dd20bcea6d
#
_cell.length_a   1.000
_cell.length_b   1.000
_cell.length_c   1.000
_cell.angle_alpha   90.00
_cell.angle_beta   90.00
_cell.angle_gamma   90.00
#
_symmetry.space_group_name_H-M   'P 1'
#
loop_
_entity.id
_entity.type
_entity.pdbx_description
1 polymer ?
#
loop_
_entity_poly.entity_id
_entity_poly.type
_entity_poly.pdbx_seq_one_letter_code
_entity_poly.pdbx_strand_id
1 'polypeptide(L)'
;MRNTPRNRPRSACHKILLWLTTCATAALAIPLAFTSAPASAAASAPAGAPSFIFAPYNSSTQGVIRASFHYTMRPGSTVTDSLVLANPSPYEQVFKIWSADAYNTTLGGALALRLDGYPMTQVGTWITLPVGAADYGVAPGSEVVLHFDLTVPPNAIVGDHVGGIEALDITPPPATGGANRITVHEGIGVPIFINVPGPRHPSAAITLVNTASSVPWLAFANGSSEARVGYQVENTGNTILRGGVHVWVTNLFGQTVKTFPSNVLGNLLPGHAANFVEPLWKGLPIVGPQTVHVTFSPVGSKQVSGSGTFWVIPWLLIIVIVVLVLAVAFWLWRRHRRKVAAGGATGATGDPPASEAAEETATKEPVPSA
;
A
#
# COMPACT_ATOMS: atom_id res chain seq x y z
N MET A 1 67.70 15.24 27.30
CA MET A 1 68.63 15.05 26.17
C MET A 1 67.92 15.45 24.91
N ARG A 2 68.19 16.63 24.42
CA ARG A 2 68.86 16.94 23.14
C ARG A 2 68.09 16.38 21.92
N ASN A 3 67.72 17.05 20.89
CA ASN A 3 67.95 18.38 20.34
C ASN A 3 67.02 18.54 19.10
N THR A 4 66.44 19.68 18.92
CA THR A 4 66.06 20.27 17.60
C THR A 4 67.30 20.38 16.68
N PRO A 5 67.30 20.81 15.38
CA PRO A 5 66.39 21.77 14.75
C PRO A 5 66.24 21.69 13.21
N ARG A 6 65.36 22.60 12.66
CA ARG A 6 65.52 23.41 11.43
C ARG A 6 65.55 22.75 10.02
N ASN A 7 64.72 23.16 9.09
CA ASN A 7 64.90 24.35 8.23
C ASN A 7 63.79 24.55 7.19
N ARG A 8 63.33 25.75 7.05
CA ARG A 8 62.69 26.32 5.84
C ARG A 8 63.79 26.61 4.78
N PRO A 9 63.48 26.91 3.47
CA PRO A 9 62.79 28.14 3.07
C PRO A 9 62.01 28.12 1.72
N ARG A 10 61.10 29.09 1.56
CA ARG A 10 60.94 30.12 0.49
C ARG A 10 60.82 29.64 -0.96
N SER A 11 59.93 30.12 -1.83
CA SER A 11 59.39 31.44 -2.22
C SER A 11 58.59 31.17 -3.51
N ALA A 12 57.68 31.84 -4.10
CA ALA A 12 57.34 33.21 -4.25
C ALA A 12 56.14 33.33 -5.20
N CYS A 13 55.27 34.28 -4.96
CA CYS A 13 54.75 35.31 -5.86
C CYS A 13 53.97 34.94 -7.16
N HIS A 14 52.74 35.40 -7.29
CA HIS A 14 52.21 36.51 -8.06
C HIS A 14 50.70 36.63 -7.81
N LYS A 15 50.22 37.60 -7.18
CA LYS A 15 49.59 38.89 -7.47
C LYS A 15 48.73 38.91 -8.73
N ILE A 16 47.46 39.32 -8.53
CA ILE A 16 46.60 40.30 -9.23
C ILE A 16 45.25 40.21 -8.52
N LEU A 17 44.82 41.13 -7.65
CA LEU A 17 44.31 42.50 -7.79
C LEU A 17 42.97 42.48 -8.56
N LEU A 18 41.83 42.87 -8.12
CA LEU A 18 41.29 44.03 -7.45
C LEU A 18 39.75 44.00 -7.47
N TRP A 19 39.17 44.57 -6.44
CA TRP A 19 38.04 45.49 -6.30
C TRP A 19 36.64 44.90 -6.04
N LEU A 20 36.18 45.14 -4.90
CA LEU A 20 35.23 46.11 -4.28
C LEU A 20 33.79 45.58 -4.34
N THR A 21 33.05 45.52 -3.29
CA THR A 21 32.59 46.58 -2.40
C THR A 21 32.03 46.00 -1.11
N THR A 22 32.33 46.66 -0.03
CA THR A 22 31.75 46.58 1.30
C THR A 22 30.25 46.88 1.29
N CYS A 23 29.45 46.02 1.94
CA CYS A 23 28.25 46.44 2.65
C CYS A 23 28.16 45.63 3.91
N ALA A 24 28.55 46.27 5.00
CA ALA A 24 28.33 45.81 6.36
C ALA A 24 26.84 46.01 6.70
N THR A 25 26.12 44.92 6.89
CA THR A 25 24.92 44.94 7.72
C THR A 25 25.11 43.92 8.83
N ALA A 26 25.38 44.47 10.01
CA ALA A 26 25.35 43.73 11.25
C ALA A 26 23.90 43.30 11.52
N ALA A 27 23.57 42.07 11.17
CA ALA A 27 22.37 41.40 11.64
C ALA A 27 22.71 40.70 12.95
N LEU A 28 22.21 41.26 14.02
CA LEU A 28 22.24 40.72 15.38
C LEU A 28 21.44 39.39 15.36
N ALA A 29 22.13 38.28 15.15
CA ALA A 29 21.54 36.96 15.31
C ALA A 29 21.47 36.62 16.80
N ILE A 30 20.30 36.81 17.39
CA ILE A 30 19.95 36.22 18.69
C ILE A 30 19.76 34.72 18.42
N PRO A 31 20.57 33.83 19.01
CA PRO A 31 20.24 32.42 18.96
C PRO A 31 19.06 32.16 19.87
N LEU A 32 17.85 32.02 19.30
CA LEU A 32 16.77 31.32 20.01
C LEU A 32 17.23 29.87 20.19
N ALA A 33 17.78 29.59 21.36
CA ALA A 33 17.95 28.23 21.82
C ALA A 33 16.56 27.65 22.06
N PHE A 34 15.99 26.97 21.04
CA PHE A 34 14.93 26.02 21.25
C PHE A 34 15.53 24.87 22.05
N THR A 35 15.42 24.92 23.35
CA THR A 35 15.52 23.74 24.18
C THR A 35 14.32 22.87 23.83
N SER A 36 14.50 21.96 22.87
CA SER A 36 13.62 20.82 22.74
C SER A 36 13.72 20.04 24.05
N ALA A 37 12.75 20.20 24.93
CA ALA A 37 12.55 19.27 26.00
C ALA A 37 12.52 17.87 25.36
N PRO A 38 13.29 16.89 25.83
CA PRO A 38 13.14 15.54 25.39
C PRO A 38 11.68 15.19 25.63
N ALA A 39 10.93 14.89 24.54
CA ALA A 39 9.67 14.22 24.68
C ALA A 39 10.01 12.94 25.46
N SER A 40 9.60 12.91 26.73
CA SER A 40 9.65 11.72 27.53
C SER A 40 8.89 10.69 26.70
N ALA A 41 9.60 9.81 26.02
CA ALA A 41 9.01 8.63 25.44
C ALA A 41 8.34 7.96 26.63
N ALA A 42 7.00 8.06 26.67
CA ALA A 42 6.24 7.25 27.58
C ALA A 42 6.70 5.83 27.27
N ALA A 43 7.41 5.24 28.20
CA ALA A 43 7.83 3.85 28.11
C ALA A 43 6.53 3.11 27.79
N SER A 44 6.44 2.54 26.59
CA SER A 44 5.41 1.58 26.29
C SER A 44 5.53 0.53 27.37
N ALA A 45 4.51 0.43 28.22
CA ALA A 45 4.42 -0.68 29.14
C ALA A 45 4.71 -1.94 28.33
N PRO A 46 5.54 -2.87 28.80
CA PRO A 46 5.70 -4.15 28.13
C PRO A 46 4.29 -4.66 27.89
N ALA A 47 4.04 -5.23 26.68
CA ALA A 47 2.77 -5.84 26.37
C ALA A 47 2.45 -6.81 27.51
N GLY A 48 1.67 -6.34 28.46
CA GLY A 48 1.36 -7.06 29.68
C GLY A 48 0.56 -8.29 29.31
N ALA A 49 0.63 -9.32 30.14
CA ALA A 49 -0.36 -10.38 30.10
C ALA A 49 -1.74 -9.72 30.06
N PRO A 50 -2.72 -10.29 29.31
CA PRO A 50 -4.06 -9.74 29.24
C PRO A 50 -4.61 -9.53 30.65
N SER A 51 -5.35 -8.42 30.84
CA SER A 51 -5.89 -8.06 32.15
C SER A 51 -6.90 -9.09 32.68
N PHE A 52 -7.43 -9.93 31.79
CA PHE A 52 -8.34 -11.01 32.09
C PHE A 52 -8.17 -12.19 31.12
N ILE A 53 -8.78 -13.32 31.41
CA ILE A 53 -8.76 -14.52 30.55
C ILE A 53 -10.19 -14.78 30.07
N PHE A 54 -10.33 -14.93 28.74
CA PHE A 54 -11.59 -15.37 28.13
C PHE A 54 -11.26 -16.41 27.06
N ALA A 55 -11.69 -17.65 27.33
CA ALA A 55 -11.29 -18.80 26.51
C ALA A 55 -12.36 -19.92 26.56
N PRO A 56 -12.35 -20.87 25.60
CA PRO A 56 -13.16 -22.06 25.67
C PRO A 56 -12.87 -22.86 26.94
N TYR A 57 -13.91 -23.15 27.71
CA TYR A 57 -13.78 -23.97 28.88
C TYR A 57 -13.63 -25.45 28.50
N ASN A 58 -12.75 -26.16 29.17
CA ASN A 58 -12.58 -27.59 28.95
C ASN A 58 -12.49 -28.31 30.29
N SER A 59 -13.58 -28.96 30.68
CA SER A 59 -13.66 -29.72 31.91
C SER A 59 -12.84 -31.02 31.94
N SER A 60 -12.42 -31.51 30.74
CA SER A 60 -11.82 -32.85 30.61
C SER A 60 -10.30 -32.87 30.42
N THR A 61 -9.67 -31.73 30.15
CA THR A 61 -8.22 -31.65 29.90
C THR A 61 -7.60 -30.52 30.70
N GLN A 62 -7.02 -30.86 31.83
CA GLN A 62 -6.11 -29.96 32.53
C GLN A 62 -4.97 -29.58 31.55
N GLY A 63 -4.98 -28.35 31.07
CA GLY A 63 -3.84 -27.73 30.42
C GLY A 63 -3.85 -27.50 28.92
N VAL A 64 -4.86 -27.91 28.17
CA VAL A 64 -4.98 -27.53 26.72
C VAL A 64 -6.04 -26.46 26.58
N ILE A 65 -5.60 -25.21 26.51
CA ILE A 65 -6.46 -24.08 26.20
C ILE A 65 -6.77 -24.13 24.71
N ARG A 66 -8.01 -24.41 24.34
CA ARG A 66 -8.49 -24.21 22.99
C ARG A 66 -8.56 -22.69 22.73
N ALA A 67 -8.04 -22.21 21.61
CA ALA A 67 -8.16 -20.80 21.25
C ALA A 67 -9.47 -20.47 20.50
N SER A 68 -10.23 -21.49 20.10
CA SER A 68 -11.42 -21.36 19.26
C SER A 68 -12.27 -22.62 19.34
N PHE A 69 -13.54 -22.48 18.94
CA PHE A 69 -14.44 -23.62 18.77
C PHE A 69 -14.52 -24.03 17.30
N HIS A 70 -14.65 -25.34 17.05
CA HIS A 70 -14.81 -25.90 15.72
C HIS A 70 -15.90 -26.96 15.72
N TYR A 71 -16.95 -26.72 14.95
CA TYR A 71 -18.10 -27.61 14.87
C TYR A 71 -18.41 -28.01 13.44
N THR A 72 -18.94 -29.23 13.28
CA THR A 72 -19.62 -29.66 12.06
C THR A 72 -21.08 -29.92 12.44
N MET A 73 -21.99 -29.07 12.00
CA MET A 73 -23.37 -29.05 12.45
C MET A 73 -24.37 -29.02 11.29
N ARG A 74 -25.40 -29.83 11.37
CA ARG A 74 -26.48 -29.81 10.37
C ARG A 74 -27.44 -28.66 10.63
N PRO A 75 -28.11 -28.12 9.60
CA PRO A 75 -29.21 -27.19 9.79
C PRO A 75 -30.23 -27.71 10.79
N GLY A 76 -30.71 -26.85 11.71
CA GLY A 76 -31.64 -27.16 12.77
C GLY A 76 -31.03 -27.83 14.02
N SER A 77 -29.73 -28.11 14.05
CA SER A 77 -29.10 -28.72 15.22
C SER A 77 -28.61 -27.66 16.23
N THR A 78 -28.57 -28.05 17.51
CA THR A 78 -28.07 -27.23 18.61
C THR A 78 -26.95 -27.97 19.34
N VAL A 79 -25.96 -27.22 19.80
CA VAL A 79 -24.91 -27.68 20.71
C VAL A 79 -24.76 -26.68 21.86
N THR A 80 -24.61 -27.20 23.09
CA THR A 80 -24.26 -26.39 24.26
C THR A 80 -22.79 -26.57 24.56
N ASP A 81 -22.06 -25.47 24.76
CA ASP A 81 -20.65 -25.49 25.18
C ASP A 81 -20.41 -24.34 26.19
N SER A 82 -19.16 -24.13 26.58
CA SER A 82 -18.86 -23.24 27.69
C SER A 82 -17.57 -22.45 27.44
N LEU A 83 -17.55 -21.25 28.01
CA LEU A 83 -16.40 -20.36 28.09
C LEU A 83 -16.02 -20.15 29.54
N VAL A 84 -14.76 -19.92 29.83
CA VAL A 84 -14.28 -19.41 31.11
C VAL A 84 -13.94 -17.95 30.98
N LEU A 85 -14.42 -17.14 31.90
CA LEU A 85 -14.04 -15.75 32.11
C LEU A 85 -13.40 -15.67 33.50
N ALA A 86 -12.08 -15.34 33.53
CA ALA A 86 -11.32 -15.27 34.76
C ALA A 86 -10.72 -13.86 34.92
N ASN A 87 -10.85 -13.34 36.14
CA ASN A 87 -10.27 -12.08 36.58
C ASN A 87 -9.06 -12.33 37.48
N PRO A 88 -7.83 -12.31 36.98
CA PRO A 88 -6.64 -12.47 37.77
C PRO A 88 -6.24 -11.21 38.56
N SER A 89 -6.93 -10.09 38.35
CA SER A 89 -6.59 -8.81 38.97
C SER A 89 -6.98 -8.78 40.47
N PRO A 90 -6.40 -7.84 41.24
CA PRO A 90 -6.74 -7.70 42.67
C PRO A 90 -8.01 -6.87 42.93
N TYR A 91 -8.73 -6.48 41.88
CA TYR A 91 -9.97 -5.70 41.97
C TYR A 91 -11.07 -6.35 41.12
N GLU A 92 -12.32 -6.05 41.44
CA GLU A 92 -13.45 -6.50 40.65
C GLU A 92 -13.39 -5.90 39.26
N GLN A 93 -13.64 -6.74 38.24
CA GLN A 93 -13.77 -6.30 36.85
C GLN A 93 -15.19 -6.53 36.35
N VAL A 94 -15.68 -5.60 35.52
CA VAL A 94 -16.99 -5.68 34.90
C VAL A 94 -16.84 -5.85 33.40
N PHE A 95 -17.50 -6.87 32.88
CA PHE A 95 -17.39 -7.24 31.49
C PHE A 95 -18.73 -7.15 30.77
N LYS A 96 -18.68 -6.61 29.55
CA LYS A 96 -19.77 -6.73 28.61
C LYS A 96 -19.50 -7.90 27.68
N ILE A 97 -20.47 -8.81 27.51
CA ILE A 97 -20.31 -10.02 26.70
C ILE A 97 -21.42 -10.07 25.67
N TRP A 98 -21.04 -10.32 24.40
CA TRP A 98 -22.01 -10.47 23.31
C TRP A 98 -21.56 -11.50 22.29
N SER A 99 -22.53 -12.04 21.54
CA SER A 99 -22.30 -12.86 20.35
C SER A 99 -22.07 -11.97 19.14
N ALA A 100 -21.14 -12.34 18.27
CA ALA A 100 -20.73 -11.51 17.16
C ALA A 100 -20.55 -12.30 15.85
N ASP A 101 -20.89 -11.65 14.73
CA ASP A 101 -20.51 -12.12 13.41
C ASP A 101 -19.01 -11.87 13.19
N ALA A 102 -18.34 -12.80 12.52
CA ALA A 102 -16.99 -12.58 12.06
C ALA A 102 -16.96 -11.88 10.70
N TYR A 103 -15.92 -11.11 10.48
CA TYR A 103 -15.63 -10.47 9.19
C TYR A 103 -14.13 -10.42 8.92
N ASN A 104 -13.76 -10.18 7.67
CA ASN A 104 -12.37 -9.87 7.35
C ASN A 104 -12.16 -8.36 7.31
N THR A 105 -11.09 -7.89 7.94
CA THR A 105 -10.71 -6.47 7.86
C THR A 105 -10.42 -6.10 6.40
N THR A 106 -10.81 -4.90 6.01
CA THR A 106 -10.67 -4.42 4.63
C THR A 106 -9.22 -4.45 4.17
N LEU A 107 -8.26 -4.10 5.04
CA LEU A 107 -6.84 -4.15 4.74
C LEU A 107 -6.19 -5.37 5.40
N GLY A 108 -5.53 -6.19 4.59
CA GLY A 108 -4.81 -7.38 5.05
C GLY A 108 -5.69 -8.59 5.34
N GLY A 109 -7.02 -8.45 5.39
CA GLY A 109 -7.95 -9.55 5.52
C GLY A 109 -7.90 -10.31 6.86
N ALA A 110 -7.43 -9.68 7.94
CA ALA A 110 -7.44 -10.31 9.26
C ALA A 110 -8.86 -10.65 9.70
N LEU A 111 -9.02 -11.80 10.36
CA LEU A 111 -10.29 -12.19 10.97
C LEU A 111 -10.56 -11.31 12.18
N ALA A 112 -11.75 -10.74 12.27
CA ALA A 112 -12.22 -9.94 13.38
C ALA A 112 -13.68 -10.25 13.69
N LEU A 113 -14.10 -9.96 14.91
CA LEU A 113 -15.50 -10.03 15.34
C LEU A 113 -16.11 -8.63 15.30
N ARG A 114 -17.43 -8.56 15.01
CA ARG A 114 -18.15 -7.28 15.02
C ARG A 114 -18.32 -6.78 16.44
N LEU A 115 -18.04 -5.49 16.60
CA LEU A 115 -18.24 -4.82 17.89
C LEU A 115 -19.72 -4.80 18.31
N ASP A 116 -19.95 -4.62 19.60
CA ASP A 116 -21.27 -4.40 20.15
C ASP A 116 -21.99 -3.22 19.46
N GLY A 117 -23.31 -3.32 19.33
CA GLY A 117 -24.14 -2.32 18.66
C GLY A 117 -24.23 -2.44 17.13
N TYR A 118 -23.43 -3.29 16.51
CA TYR A 118 -23.62 -3.62 15.09
C TYR A 118 -24.66 -4.71 14.91
N PRO A 119 -25.52 -4.64 13.87
CA PRO A 119 -26.50 -5.71 13.61
C PRO A 119 -25.79 -7.00 13.22
N MET A 120 -26.16 -8.09 13.87
CA MET A 120 -25.71 -9.43 13.55
C MET A 120 -26.67 -10.09 12.58
N THR A 121 -26.16 -10.76 11.56
CA THR A 121 -26.94 -11.37 10.47
C THR A 121 -26.57 -12.82 10.18
N GLN A 122 -25.45 -13.29 10.76
CA GLN A 122 -24.88 -14.61 10.56
C GLN A 122 -24.77 -15.35 11.91
N VAL A 123 -23.62 -15.93 12.18
CA VAL A 123 -23.37 -16.77 13.37
C VAL A 123 -23.63 -16.03 14.69
N GLY A 124 -23.46 -14.73 14.74
CA GLY A 124 -23.79 -13.94 15.91
C GLY A 124 -25.26 -14.09 16.35
N THR A 125 -26.19 -14.33 15.38
CA THR A 125 -27.60 -14.59 15.68
C THR A 125 -27.90 -16.05 16.04
N TRP A 126 -26.94 -16.96 15.81
CA TRP A 126 -27.11 -18.39 16.12
C TRP A 126 -26.73 -18.74 17.55
N ILE A 127 -26.05 -17.81 18.23
CA ILE A 127 -25.52 -17.99 19.59
C ILE A 127 -26.48 -17.35 20.58
N THR A 128 -26.94 -18.13 21.56
CA THR A 128 -27.72 -17.66 22.67
C THR A 128 -26.87 -17.68 23.94
N LEU A 129 -26.71 -16.51 24.55
CA LEU A 129 -26.00 -16.36 25.82
C LEU A 129 -27.03 -16.29 26.97
N PRO A 130 -26.82 -16.98 28.09
CA PRO A 130 -27.74 -16.95 29.23
C PRO A 130 -27.79 -15.60 29.92
N VAL A 131 -26.79 -14.78 29.67
CA VAL A 131 -26.56 -13.53 30.38
C VAL A 131 -27.30 -12.35 29.80
N GLY A 132 -27.87 -12.47 28.62
CA GLY A 132 -28.43 -11.28 27.94
C GLY A 132 -27.39 -10.14 27.84
N ALA A 133 -27.82 -8.93 27.57
CA ALA A 133 -26.95 -7.76 27.47
C ALA A 133 -26.52 -7.16 28.84
N ALA A 134 -26.46 -7.94 29.91
CA ALA A 134 -26.11 -7.44 31.23
C ALA A 134 -24.60 -7.44 31.48
N ASP A 135 -24.09 -6.40 32.12
CA ASP A 135 -22.72 -6.29 32.56
C ASP A 135 -22.39 -7.35 33.61
N TYR A 136 -21.28 -8.08 33.45
CA TYR A 136 -20.86 -9.19 34.29
C TYR A 136 -19.76 -8.77 35.26
N GLY A 137 -20.04 -8.67 36.54
CA GLY A 137 -19.03 -8.48 37.59
C GLY A 137 -18.32 -9.79 37.91
N VAL A 138 -16.98 -9.81 37.84
CA VAL A 138 -16.15 -10.94 38.29
C VAL A 138 -15.25 -10.47 39.40
N ALA A 139 -15.39 -11.13 40.59
CA ALA A 139 -14.62 -10.78 41.77
C ALA A 139 -13.10 -11.01 41.55
N PRO A 140 -12.23 -10.33 42.34
CA PRO A 140 -10.79 -10.51 42.29
C PRO A 140 -10.35 -11.97 42.42
N GLY A 141 -9.45 -12.43 41.55
CA GLY A 141 -8.92 -13.80 41.59
C GLY A 141 -9.94 -14.90 41.31
N SER A 142 -11.13 -14.55 40.79
CA SER A 142 -12.23 -15.49 40.55
C SER A 142 -12.42 -15.81 39.08
N GLU A 143 -13.09 -16.93 38.81
CA GLU A 143 -13.50 -17.31 37.46
C GLU A 143 -14.98 -17.64 37.40
N VAL A 144 -15.59 -17.45 36.24
CA VAL A 144 -16.99 -17.78 35.96
C VAL A 144 -17.04 -18.61 34.70
N VAL A 145 -17.79 -19.70 34.73
CA VAL A 145 -18.07 -20.52 33.56
C VAL A 145 -19.39 -20.07 32.93
N LEU A 146 -19.31 -19.64 31.70
CA LEU A 146 -20.44 -19.16 30.90
C LEU A 146 -20.84 -20.23 29.90
N HIS A 147 -22.08 -20.72 30.01
CA HIS A 147 -22.64 -21.64 29.03
C HIS A 147 -23.29 -20.86 27.90
N PHE A 148 -23.22 -21.38 26.69
CA PHE A 148 -23.94 -20.84 25.54
C PHE A 148 -24.52 -21.95 24.68
N ASP A 149 -25.64 -21.65 24.03
CA ASP A 149 -26.25 -22.53 23.05
C ASP A 149 -25.96 -21.98 21.63
N LEU A 150 -25.48 -22.86 20.77
CA LEU A 150 -25.27 -22.58 19.35
C LEU A 150 -26.30 -23.39 18.56
N THR A 151 -27.23 -22.69 17.91
CA THR A 151 -28.30 -23.29 17.09
C THR A 151 -28.13 -22.88 15.63
N VAL A 152 -27.86 -23.84 14.76
CA VAL A 152 -27.78 -23.61 13.33
C VAL A 152 -29.21 -23.49 12.76
N PRO A 153 -29.58 -22.39 12.08
CA PRO A 153 -30.91 -22.25 11.51
C PRO A 153 -31.24 -23.35 10.52
N PRO A 154 -32.53 -23.76 10.40
CA PRO A 154 -32.95 -24.80 9.44
C PRO A 154 -32.65 -24.46 7.98
N ASN A 155 -32.55 -23.17 7.65
CA ASN A 155 -32.26 -22.64 6.32
C ASN A 155 -30.79 -22.19 6.15
N ALA A 156 -29.90 -22.61 7.05
CA ALA A 156 -28.48 -22.26 6.93
C ALA A 156 -27.87 -22.78 5.62
N ILE A 157 -27.11 -21.93 4.96
CA ILE A 157 -26.44 -22.25 3.69
C ILE A 157 -25.29 -23.23 3.99
N VAL A 158 -25.10 -24.19 3.08
CA VAL A 158 -23.97 -25.14 3.13
C VAL A 158 -22.64 -24.42 3.01
N GLY A 159 -21.69 -24.80 3.85
CA GLY A 159 -20.34 -24.24 3.83
C GLY A 159 -19.80 -23.84 5.18
N ASP A 160 -18.77 -23.02 5.19
CA ASP A 160 -18.13 -22.56 6.40
C ASP A 160 -18.72 -21.21 6.84
N HIS A 161 -19.08 -21.12 8.12
CA HIS A 161 -19.59 -19.93 8.77
C HIS A 161 -18.72 -19.62 9.99
N VAL A 162 -18.52 -18.33 10.28
CA VAL A 162 -17.70 -17.91 11.42
C VAL A 162 -18.37 -16.76 12.16
N GLY A 163 -18.35 -16.87 13.45
CA GLY A 163 -18.70 -15.82 14.39
C GLY A 163 -17.89 -16.01 15.66
N GLY A 164 -18.40 -15.55 16.77
CA GLY A 164 -17.72 -15.71 18.04
C GLY A 164 -18.48 -15.08 19.19
N ILE A 165 -17.86 -15.15 20.34
CA ILE A 165 -18.30 -14.45 21.53
C ILE A 165 -17.19 -13.55 21.98
N GLU A 166 -17.50 -12.31 22.29
CA GLU A 166 -16.55 -11.29 22.71
C GLU A 166 -16.85 -10.83 24.13
N ALA A 167 -15.79 -10.63 24.92
CA ALA A 167 -15.84 -10.03 26.23
C ALA A 167 -15.00 -8.75 26.21
N LEU A 168 -15.58 -7.65 26.66
CA LEU A 168 -14.96 -6.34 26.78
C LEU A 168 -14.92 -5.93 28.24
N ASP A 169 -13.74 -5.60 28.75
CA ASP A 169 -13.59 -4.99 30.08
C ASP A 169 -14.11 -3.54 30.04
N ILE A 170 -15.21 -3.31 30.75
CA ILE A 170 -15.85 -2.00 30.90
C ILE A 170 -15.68 -1.43 32.31
N THR A 171 -14.75 -2.02 33.10
CA THR A 171 -14.45 -1.56 34.46
C THR A 171 -14.17 -0.06 34.50
N PRO A 172 -14.89 0.73 35.31
CA PRO A 172 -14.61 2.15 35.44
C PRO A 172 -13.18 2.38 35.92
N PRO A 173 -12.43 3.26 35.29
CA PRO A 173 -11.09 3.57 35.74
C PRO A 173 -11.10 4.20 37.14
N PRO A 174 -10.09 3.92 37.99
CA PRO A 174 -10.01 4.53 39.34
C PRO A 174 -10.05 6.05 39.27
N ALA A 175 -10.74 6.69 40.21
CA ALA A 175 -11.03 8.14 40.21
C ALA A 175 -9.81 9.08 40.40
N THR A 176 -8.58 8.55 40.36
CA THR A 176 -7.34 9.30 40.57
C THR A 176 -6.69 9.70 39.25
N GLY A 177 -6.67 10.98 38.90
CA GLY A 177 -5.92 11.50 37.74
C GLY A 177 -6.50 12.75 37.09
N GLY A 178 -5.61 13.59 36.57
CA GLY A 178 -5.91 14.93 36.00
C GLY A 178 -6.78 14.94 34.72
N ALA A 179 -7.04 16.13 34.20
CA ALA A 179 -8.06 16.43 33.19
C ALA A 179 -7.91 15.78 31.79
N ASN A 180 -6.79 15.14 31.48
CA ASN A 180 -6.55 14.50 30.19
C ASN A 180 -6.27 13.00 30.40
N ARG A 181 -7.31 12.17 30.29
CA ARG A 181 -7.20 10.74 30.48
C ARG A 181 -7.72 10.01 29.24
N ILE A 182 -6.91 9.07 28.74
CA ILE A 182 -7.33 8.10 27.73
C ILE A 182 -7.68 6.82 28.47
N THR A 183 -8.91 6.35 28.35
CA THR A 183 -9.33 5.03 28.85
C THR A 183 -9.19 4.05 27.69
N VAL A 184 -8.44 3.00 27.92
CA VAL A 184 -8.30 1.88 26.98
C VAL A 184 -9.11 0.71 27.54
N HIS A 185 -10.07 0.23 26.79
CA HIS A 185 -10.81 -0.98 27.10
C HIS A 185 -10.18 -2.17 26.38
N GLU A 186 -9.92 -3.24 27.08
CA GLU A 186 -9.41 -4.49 26.52
C GLU A 186 -10.57 -5.41 26.18
N GLY A 187 -10.54 -5.98 24.97
CA GLY A 187 -11.51 -6.95 24.50
C GLY A 187 -10.84 -8.25 24.07
N ILE A 188 -11.42 -9.39 24.40
CA ILE A 188 -10.99 -10.70 23.96
C ILE A 188 -12.16 -11.38 23.24
N GLY A 189 -11.95 -11.74 21.97
CA GLY A 189 -12.91 -12.48 21.18
C GLY A 189 -12.51 -13.95 21.02
N VAL A 190 -13.45 -14.86 21.27
CA VAL A 190 -13.28 -16.30 21.02
C VAL A 190 -14.02 -16.68 19.75
N PRO A 191 -13.31 -17.00 18.64
CA PRO A 191 -13.96 -17.35 17.39
C PRO A 191 -14.58 -18.76 17.43
N ILE A 192 -15.70 -18.88 16.71
CA ILE A 192 -16.47 -20.11 16.54
C ILE A 192 -16.56 -20.39 15.04
N PHE A 193 -15.95 -21.49 14.62
CA PHE A 193 -15.96 -21.97 13.23
C PHE A 193 -16.99 -23.07 13.08
N ILE A 194 -17.91 -22.93 12.16
CA ILE A 194 -19.01 -23.87 11.93
C ILE A 194 -18.94 -24.32 10.48
N ASN A 195 -18.86 -25.63 10.27
CA ASN A 195 -19.04 -26.23 8.97
C ASN A 195 -20.45 -26.82 8.87
N VAL A 196 -21.26 -26.27 7.97
CA VAL A 196 -22.57 -26.85 7.60
C VAL A 196 -22.34 -27.84 6.46
N PRO A 197 -22.59 -29.16 6.69
CA PRO A 197 -22.24 -30.21 5.73
C PRO A 197 -22.98 -30.06 4.39
N GLY A 198 -22.26 -30.32 3.30
CA GLY A 198 -22.78 -30.31 1.92
C GLY A 198 -21.68 -30.13 0.88
N PRO A 199 -22.04 -29.90 -0.38
CA PRO A 199 -21.07 -29.68 -1.45
C PRO A 199 -20.17 -28.48 -1.18
N ARG A 200 -18.84 -28.70 -1.23
CA ARG A 200 -17.83 -27.65 -1.02
C ARG A 200 -17.39 -27.07 -2.36
N HIS A 201 -17.46 -25.77 -2.49
CA HIS A 201 -17.07 -25.02 -3.67
C HIS A 201 -16.02 -23.95 -3.31
N PRO A 202 -14.77 -24.35 -3.06
CA PRO A 202 -13.71 -23.38 -2.82
C PRO A 202 -13.45 -22.58 -4.10
N SER A 203 -13.65 -21.28 -4.07
CA SER A 203 -13.45 -20.39 -5.21
C SER A 203 -12.94 -19.05 -4.76
N ALA A 204 -12.01 -18.48 -5.51
CA ALA A 204 -11.50 -17.14 -5.27
C ALA A 204 -11.45 -16.34 -6.57
N ALA A 205 -11.48 -15.02 -6.45
CA ALA A 205 -11.24 -14.09 -7.54
C ALA A 205 -10.24 -13.02 -7.11
N ILE A 206 -9.44 -12.55 -8.07
CA ILE A 206 -8.65 -11.34 -7.93
C ILE A 206 -9.39 -10.27 -8.74
N THR A 207 -10.12 -9.41 -8.05
CA THR A 207 -11.08 -8.49 -8.68
C THR A 207 -10.52 -7.12 -8.98
N LEU A 208 -9.48 -6.71 -8.26
CA LEU A 208 -8.86 -5.41 -8.42
C LEU A 208 -7.34 -5.55 -8.39
N VAL A 209 -6.71 -5.07 -9.45
CA VAL A 209 -5.27 -4.82 -9.45
C VAL A 209 -5.10 -3.35 -9.82
N ASN A 210 -4.81 -2.53 -8.83
CA ASN A 210 -4.64 -1.10 -8.99
C ASN A 210 -3.17 -0.72 -8.82
N THR A 211 -2.70 0.14 -9.70
CA THR A 211 -1.33 0.64 -9.67
C THR A 211 -1.33 2.15 -9.72
N ALA A 212 -0.63 2.75 -8.80
CA ALA A 212 -0.34 4.18 -8.81
C ALA A 212 1.15 4.36 -8.99
N SER A 213 1.56 5.09 -10.03
CA SER A 213 2.96 5.42 -10.28
C SER A 213 3.15 6.93 -10.27
N SER A 214 4.25 7.37 -9.67
CA SER A 214 4.73 8.75 -9.74
C SER A 214 6.10 8.74 -10.39
N VAL A 215 6.20 9.40 -11.54
CA VAL A 215 7.45 9.54 -12.29
C VAL A 215 7.74 11.04 -12.42
N PRO A 216 8.41 11.65 -11.43
CA PRO A 216 8.83 13.04 -11.52
C PRO A 216 9.69 13.29 -12.76
N TRP A 217 9.64 14.51 -13.32
CA TRP A 217 10.35 14.84 -14.55
C TRP A 217 11.87 14.60 -14.48
N LEU A 218 12.48 14.69 -13.28
CA LEU A 218 13.90 14.38 -13.02
C LEU A 218 14.14 12.91 -12.57
N ALA A 219 13.12 12.06 -12.53
CA ALA A 219 13.27 10.69 -12.05
C ALA A 219 14.34 9.89 -12.81
N PHE A 220 14.54 10.23 -14.07
CA PHE A 220 15.60 9.67 -14.91
C PHE A 220 17.01 9.93 -14.34
N ALA A 221 17.24 11.12 -13.77
CA ALA A 221 18.54 11.51 -13.27
C ALA A 221 18.80 11.07 -11.82
N ASN A 222 17.77 10.98 -10.99
CA ASN A 222 17.89 10.75 -9.55
C ASN A 222 17.20 9.49 -9.02
N GLY A 223 16.58 8.69 -9.90
CA GLY A 223 15.90 7.45 -9.50
C GLY A 223 14.69 7.64 -8.59
N SER A 224 14.08 8.83 -8.59
CA SER A 224 12.96 9.18 -7.70
C SER A 224 11.59 8.67 -8.15
N SER A 225 11.53 7.80 -9.16
CA SER A 225 10.29 7.16 -9.58
C SER A 225 9.79 6.16 -8.54
N GLU A 226 8.48 6.17 -8.29
CA GLU A 226 7.84 5.33 -7.30
C GLU A 226 6.57 4.69 -7.88
N ALA A 227 6.27 3.45 -7.43
CA ALA A 227 4.98 2.84 -7.70
C ALA A 227 4.44 2.14 -6.46
N ARG A 228 3.11 2.12 -6.35
CA ARG A 228 2.36 1.32 -5.40
C ARG A 228 1.50 0.34 -6.17
N VAL A 229 1.48 -0.89 -5.70
CA VAL A 229 0.64 -1.96 -6.23
C VAL A 229 -0.38 -2.31 -5.17
N GLY A 230 -1.65 -2.17 -5.50
CA GLY A 230 -2.77 -2.61 -4.67
C GLY A 230 -3.54 -3.70 -5.40
N TYR A 231 -4.05 -4.68 -4.67
CA TYR A 231 -4.90 -5.73 -5.21
C TYR A 231 -5.92 -6.20 -4.18
N GLN A 232 -7.00 -6.80 -4.66
CA GLN A 232 -8.06 -7.36 -3.85
C GLN A 232 -8.22 -8.85 -4.16
N VAL A 233 -8.26 -9.65 -3.12
CA VAL A 233 -8.59 -11.08 -3.18
C VAL A 233 -9.98 -11.26 -2.55
N GLU A 234 -10.88 -11.86 -3.29
CA GLU A 234 -12.25 -12.13 -2.88
C GLU A 234 -12.49 -13.64 -2.80
N ASN A 235 -13.16 -14.10 -1.76
CA ASN A 235 -13.64 -15.47 -1.65
C ASN A 235 -15.06 -15.56 -2.23
N THR A 236 -15.17 -16.11 -3.42
CA THR A 236 -16.44 -16.31 -4.14
C THR A 236 -17.04 -17.70 -3.91
N GLY A 237 -16.41 -18.49 -3.04
CA GLY A 237 -16.85 -19.82 -2.68
C GLY A 237 -17.65 -19.88 -1.37
N ASN A 238 -17.92 -21.10 -0.89
CA ASN A 238 -18.62 -21.37 0.35
C ASN A 238 -17.69 -21.97 1.44
N THR A 239 -16.39 -21.89 1.27
CA THR A 239 -15.41 -22.42 2.22
C THR A 239 -14.41 -21.33 2.60
N ILE A 240 -13.89 -21.39 3.83
CA ILE A 240 -12.81 -20.51 4.25
C ILE A 240 -11.56 -20.78 3.39
N LEU A 241 -10.99 -19.75 2.82
CA LEU A 241 -9.76 -19.83 2.04
C LEU A 241 -8.57 -19.36 2.85
N ARG A 242 -7.46 -20.09 2.70
CA ARG A 242 -6.14 -19.76 3.26
C ARG A 242 -5.10 -20.02 2.19
N GLY A 243 -4.07 -19.18 2.09
CA GLY A 243 -3.04 -19.43 1.09
C GLY A 243 -2.04 -18.31 0.94
N GLY A 244 -1.05 -18.56 0.08
CA GLY A 244 -0.05 -17.55 -0.27
C GLY A 244 -0.48 -16.68 -1.44
N VAL A 245 -0.19 -15.39 -1.34
CA VAL A 245 -0.31 -14.46 -2.45
C VAL A 245 1.08 -14.10 -2.93
N HIS A 246 1.33 -14.24 -4.22
CA HIS A 246 2.59 -13.91 -4.86
C HIS A 246 2.39 -12.80 -5.88
N VAL A 247 3.22 -11.76 -5.81
CA VAL A 247 3.12 -10.57 -6.66
C VAL A 247 4.46 -10.30 -7.33
N TRP A 248 4.43 -10.15 -8.65
CA TRP A 248 5.61 -9.76 -9.42
C TRP A 248 5.24 -8.85 -10.59
N VAL A 249 6.22 -8.13 -11.11
CA VAL A 249 6.03 -7.20 -12.21
C VAL A 249 6.95 -7.56 -13.36
N THR A 250 6.42 -7.54 -14.57
CA THR A 250 7.17 -7.77 -15.79
C THR A 250 7.18 -6.52 -16.68
N ASN A 251 8.26 -6.35 -17.43
CA ASN A 251 8.36 -5.32 -18.46
C ASN A 251 7.69 -5.77 -19.78
N LEU A 252 7.72 -4.90 -20.80
CA LEU A 252 7.21 -5.19 -22.16
C LEU A 252 7.76 -6.47 -22.78
N PHE A 253 8.99 -6.88 -22.41
CA PHE A 253 9.65 -8.07 -22.94
C PHE A 253 9.38 -9.33 -22.10
N GLY A 254 8.48 -9.25 -21.12
CA GLY A 254 8.15 -10.38 -20.23
C GLY A 254 9.20 -10.67 -19.15
N GLN A 255 10.23 -9.84 -19.03
CA GLN A 255 11.26 -10.03 -18.00
C GLN A 255 10.75 -9.52 -16.65
N THR A 256 10.96 -10.31 -15.59
CA THR A 256 10.61 -9.89 -14.23
C THR A 256 11.55 -8.79 -13.75
N VAL A 257 10.97 -7.63 -13.47
CA VAL A 257 11.70 -6.44 -13.01
C VAL A 257 11.57 -6.22 -11.50
N LYS A 258 10.54 -6.78 -10.90
CA LYS A 258 10.31 -6.71 -9.45
C LYS A 258 9.52 -7.93 -8.97
N THR A 259 9.90 -8.47 -7.83
CA THR A 259 9.12 -9.43 -7.06
C THR A 259 8.92 -8.87 -5.66
N PHE A 260 7.70 -8.91 -5.16
CA PHE A 260 7.37 -8.50 -3.81
C PHE A 260 7.45 -9.68 -2.84
N PRO A 261 7.62 -9.43 -1.53
CA PRO A 261 7.50 -10.49 -0.54
C PRO A 261 6.15 -11.18 -0.64
N SER A 262 6.12 -12.49 -0.46
CA SER A 262 4.86 -13.25 -0.47
C SER A 262 4.04 -12.89 0.77
N ASN A 263 2.78 -12.53 0.56
CA ASN A 263 1.81 -12.33 1.63
C ASN A 263 1.10 -13.65 1.94
N VAL A 264 0.77 -13.87 3.20
CA VAL A 264 -0.04 -15.02 3.63
C VAL A 264 -1.43 -14.51 4.00
N LEU A 265 -2.42 -14.95 3.25
CA LEU A 265 -3.81 -14.72 3.57
C LEU A 265 -4.26 -15.81 4.54
N GLY A 266 -4.74 -15.37 5.71
CA GLY A 266 -5.25 -16.25 6.75
C GLY A 266 -6.64 -16.80 6.42
N ASN A 267 -7.60 -16.62 7.33
CA ASN A 267 -8.97 -17.09 7.13
C ASN A 267 -9.78 -16.07 6.31
N LEU A 268 -9.83 -16.19 4.99
CA LEU A 268 -10.74 -15.39 4.18
C LEU A 268 -12.11 -16.06 4.13
N LEU A 269 -13.10 -15.43 4.75
CA LEU A 269 -14.46 -15.96 4.91
C LEU A 269 -15.20 -15.96 3.57
N PRO A 270 -16.16 -16.87 3.38
CA PRO A 270 -17.06 -16.86 2.22
C PRO A 270 -17.75 -15.50 2.02
N GLY A 271 -17.75 -14.99 0.79
CA GLY A 271 -18.35 -13.69 0.46
C GLY A 271 -17.59 -12.46 0.96
N HIS A 272 -16.39 -12.64 1.50
CA HIS A 272 -15.55 -11.53 1.95
C HIS A 272 -14.38 -11.28 1.01
N ALA A 273 -13.87 -10.04 1.05
CA ALA A 273 -12.70 -9.62 0.28
C ALA A 273 -11.66 -8.97 1.19
N ALA A 274 -10.40 -9.10 0.81
CA ALA A 274 -9.26 -8.49 1.47
C ALA A 274 -8.43 -7.67 0.48
N ASN A 275 -8.13 -6.45 0.85
CA ASN A 275 -7.27 -5.57 0.07
C ASN A 275 -5.83 -5.62 0.59
N PHE A 276 -4.90 -5.63 -0.32
CA PHE A 276 -3.48 -5.60 -0.03
C PHE A 276 -2.82 -4.44 -0.76
N VAL A 277 -1.83 -3.85 -0.11
CA VAL A 277 -0.98 -2.81 -0.71
C VAL A 277 0.46 -3.24 -0.49
N GLU A 278 1.16 -3.47 -1.58
CA GLU A 278 2.57 -3.83 -1.53
C GLU A 278 3.45 -2.67 -1.06
N PRO A 279 4.63 -2.96 -0.48
CA PRO A 279 5.60 -1.95 -0.13
C PRO A 279 5.93 -1.04 -1.31
N LEU A 280 6.19 0.24 -1.03
CA LEU A 280 6.53 1.22 -2.04
C LEU A 280 7.75 0.77 -2.86
N TRP A 281 7.57 0.63 -4.16
CA TRP A 281 8.64 0.29 -5.09
C TRP A 281 9.29 1.57 -5.62
N LYS A 282 10.58 1.76 -5.33
CA LYS A 282 11.41 2.87 -5.78
C LYS A 282 12.34 2.44 -6.92
N GLY A 283 12.73 3.39 -7.78
CA GLY A 283 13.65 3.14 -8.87
C GLY A 283 13.05 2.31 -9.99
N LEU A 284 11.83 2.66 -10.42
CA LEU A 284 11.14 1.99 -11.52
C LEU A 284 12.00 1.91 -12.80
N PRO A 285 11.89 0.83 -13.57
CA PRO A 285 12.42 0.80 -14.93
C PRO A 285 11.90 1.99 -15.74
N ILE A 286 12.77 2.56 -16.53
CA ILE A 286 12.63 3.92 -17.03
C ILE A 286 11.60 4.05 -18.17
N VAL A 287 11.21 2.96 -18.85
CA VAL A 287 10.45 3.07 -20.10
C VAL A 287 9.41 1.98 -20.26
N GLY A 288 8.20 2.37 -20.63
CA GLY A 288 7.19 1.52 -21.24
C GLY A 288 6.16 0.93 -20.28
N PRO A 289 5.31 0.03 -20.79
CA PRO A 289 4.30 -0.65 -20.01
C PRO A 289 4.93 -1.66 -19.06
N GLN A 290 4.43 -1.67 -17.85
CA GLN A 290 4.77 -2.64 -16.81
C GLN A 290 3.50 -3.41 -16.47
N THR A 291 3.57 -4.74 -16.42
CA THR A 291 2.43 -5.59 -16.06
C THR A 291 2.66 -6.20 -14.69
N VAL A 292 1.76 -5.89 -13.77
CA VAL A 292 1.70 -6.52 -12.45
C VAL A 292 0.95 -7.83 -12.58
N HIS A 293 1.50 -8.87 -12.03
CA HIS A 293 0.88 -10.18 -11.91
C HIS A 293 0.66 -10.47 -10.43
N VAL A 294 -0.55 -10.88 -10.11
CA VAL A 294 -0.95 -11.30 -8.76
C VAL A 294 -1.46 -12.72 -8.86
N THR A 295 -0.97 -13.59 -8.01
CA THR A 295 -1.39 -14.99 -7.97
C THR A 295 -1.71 -15.37 -6.54
N PHE A 296 -2.90 -15.88 -6.32
CA PHE A 296 -3.35 -16.46 -5.07
C PHE A 296 -3.42 -17.98 -5.20
N SER A 297 -2.74 -18.66 -4.29
CA SER A 297 -2.68 -20.13 -4.23
C SER A 297 -3.37 -20.63 -2.97
N PRO A 298 -4.71 -20.79 -2.99
CA PRO A 298 -5.44 -21.28 -1.84
C PRO A 298 -5.14 -22.75 -1.59
N VAL A 299 -5.06 -23.13 -0.31
CA VAL A 299 -4.89 -24.53 0.09
C VAL A 299 -6.15 -25.31 -0.29
N GLY A 300 -5.99 -26.41 -1.02
CA GLY A 300 -7.10 -27.30 -1.41
C GLY A 300 -7.97 -26.78 -2.55
N SER A 301 -7.55 -25.72 -3.28
CA SER A 301 -8.26 -25.17 -4.43
C SER A 301 -7.32 -24.80 -5.56
N LYS A 302 -7.91 -24.47 -6.72
CA LYS A 302 -7.13 -24.03 -7.89
C LYS A 302 -6.54 -22.64 -7.63
N GLN A 303 -5.34 -22.46 -8.15
CA GLN A 303 -4.67 -21.16 -8.19
C GLN A 303 -5.46 -20.17 -9.04
N VAL A 304 -5.55 -18.93 -8.56
CA VAL A 304 -6.21 -17.82 -9.26
C VAL A 304 -5.19 -16.72 -9.52
N SER A 305 -5.25 -16.12 -10.70
CA SER A 305 -4.36 -15.04 -11.10
C SER A 305 -5.13 -13.84 -11.61
N GLY A 306 -4.58 -12.66 -11.37
CA GLY A 306 -5.02 -11.40 -11.93
C GLY A 306 -3.83 -10.60 -12.43
N SER A 307 -4.07 -9.66 -13.35
CA SER A 307 -3.02 -8.79 -13.85
C SER A 307 -3.54 -7.39 -14.11
N GLY A 308 -2.65 -6.41 -13.99
CA GLY A 308 -2.93 -5.02 -14.33
C GLY A 308 -1.70 -4.38 -14.95
N THR A 309 -1.90 -3.48 -15.93
CA THR A 309 -0.81 -2.82 -16.63
C THR A 309 -0.80 -1.33 -16.31
N PHE A 310 0.37 -0.77 -16.06
CA PHE A 310 0.58 0.66 -15.92
C PHE A 310 1.75 1.14 -16.79
N TRP A 311 1.74 2.43 -17.14
CA TRP A 311 2.74 3.01 -17.99
C TRP A 311 3.72 3.86 -17.20
N VAL A 312 5.01 3.64 -17.45
CA VAL A 312 6.10 4.48 -16.95
C VAL A 312 6.61 5.31 -18.10
N ILE A 313 6.27 6.61 -18.13
CA ILE A 313 6.61 7.53 -19.20
C ILE A 313 7.69 8.50 -18.71
N PRO A 314 8.94 8.39 -19.20
CA PRO A 314 10.02 9.28 -18.84
C PRO A 314 9.95 10.57 -19.66
N TRP A 315 9.10 11.50 -19.26
CA TRP A 315 8.85 12.75 -20.00
C TRP A 315 10.12 13.53 -20.33
N LEU A 316 11.09 13.59 -19.40
CA LEU A 316 12.37 14.27 -19.63
C LEU A 316 13.15 13.64 -20.79
N LEU A 317 13.22 12.30 -20.83
CA LEU A 317 13.91 11.59 -21.91
C LEU A 317 13.27 11.90 -23.27
N ILE A 318 11.92 11.90 -23.30
CA ILE A 318 11.18 12.24 -24.53
C ILE A 318 11.49 13.66 -24.97
N ILE A 319 11.45 14.63 -24.06
CA ILE A 319 11.79 16.03 -24.36
C ILE A 319 13.21 16.13 -24.89
N VAL A 320 14.20 15.49 -24.25
CA VAL A 320 15.59 15.49 -24.68
C VAL A 320 15.72 14.92 -26.09
N ILE A 321 15.08 13.79 -26.39
CA ILE A 321 15.09 13.18 -27.71
C ILE A 321 14.47 14.13 -28.75
N VAL A 322 13.32 14.74 -28.45
CA VAL A 322 12.66 15.68 -29.35
C VAL A 322 13.56 16.89 -29.64
N VAL A 323 14.16 17.47 -28.60
CA VAL A 323 15.09 18.60 -28.75
C VAL A 323 16.29 18.22 -29.61
N LEU A 324 16.83 17.01 -29.40
CA LEU A 324 17.98 16.52 -30.16
C LEU A 324 17.62 16.28 -31.63
N VAL A 325 16.44 15.71 -31.90
CA VAL A 325 15.94 15.53 -33.27
C VAL A 325 15.73 16.88 -33.96
N LEU A 326 15.13 17.85 -33.27
CA LEU A 326 14.95 19.21 -33.80
C LEU A 326 16.29 19.90 -34.05
N ALA A 327 17.26 19.75 -33.16
CA ALA A 327 18.60 20.30 -33.33
C ALA A 327 19.32 19.69 -34.54
N VAL A 328 19.22 18.36 -34.73
CA VAL A 328 19.80 17.68 -35.91
C VAL A 328 19.07 18.12 -37.18
N ALA A 329 17.74 18.19 -37.19
CA ALA A 329 16.96 18.66 -38.31
C ALA A 329 17.32 20.11 -38.68
N PHE A 330 17.43 20.99 -37.68
CA PHE A 330 17.85 22.37 -37.88
C PHE A 330 19.28 22.46 -38.43
N TRP A 331 20.22 21.65 -37.93
CA TRP A 331 21.60 21.59 -38.41
C TRP A 331 21.66 21.11 -39.86
N LEU A 332 20.90 20.05 -40.24
CA LEU A 332 20.83 19.57 -41.62
C LEU A 332 20.20 20.61 -42.54
N TRP A 333 19.13 21.29 -42.12
CA TRP A 333 18.49 22.37 -42.87
C TRP A 333 19.44 23.55 -43.10
N ARG A 334 20.17 23.95 -42.02
CA ARG A 334 21.18 25.01 -42.13
C ARG A 334 22.35 24.62 -43.04
N ARG A 335 22.78 23.36 -42.99
CA ARG A 335 23.85 22.83 -43.87
C ARG A 335 23.37 22.80 -45.33
N HIS A 336 22.14 22.41 -45.60
CA HIS A 336 21.53 22.40 -46.94
C HIS A 336 21.44 23.81 -47.49
N ARG A 337 20.94 24.78 -46.73
CA ARG A 337 20.88 26.20 -47.15
C ARG A 337 22.27 26.78 -47.46
N ARG A 338 23.29 26.42 -46.69
CA ARG A 338 24.67 26.89 -46.98
C ARG A 338 25.22 26.30 -48.29
N LYS A 339 24.88 25.05 -48.63
CA LYS A 339 25.29 24.45 -49.91
C LYS A 339 24.58 25.10 -51.10
N VAL A 340 23.30 25.43 -50.98
CA VAL A 340 22.54 26.12 -52.02
C VAL A 340 23.05 27.55 -52.21
N ALA A 341 23.41 28.27 -51.16
CA ALA A 341 24.02 29.62 -51.26
C ALA A 341 25.42 29.62 -51.86
N ALA A 342 26.22 28.55 -51.63
CA ALA A 342 27.54 28.40 -52.23
C ALA A 342 27.50 27.95 -53.71
N GLY A 343 26.46 27.24 -54.13
CA GLY A 343 26.26 26.83 -55.54
C GLY A 343 25.69 27.94 -56.45
N GLY A 344 25.11 29.02 -55.88
CA GLY A 344 24.58 30.14 -56.59
C GLY A 344 25.63 31.24 -56.92
N ALA A 345 26.87 31.15 -56.37
CA ALA A 345 27.93 32.17 -56.56
C ALA A 345 28.91 31.84 -57.70
N THR A 346 28.80 30.73 -58.42
CA THR A 346 29.70 30.31 -59.51
C THR A 346 29.08 30.46 -60.91
N GLY A 347 27.97 31.21 -61.05
CA GLY A 347 27.28 31.40 -62.36
C GLY A 347 27.27 32.86 -62.96
N ALA A 348 28.13 33.74 -62.47
CA ALA A 348 28.16 35.15 -62.98
C ALA A 348 29.58 35.56 -63.39
N THR A 349 30.12 34.95 -64.42
CA THR A 349 31.19 35.51 -65.25
C THR A 349 30.85 35.17 -66.69
N GLY A 350 30.09 36.05 -67.31
CA GLY A 350 29.81 36.09 -68.76
C GLY A 350 30.17 37.46 -69.27
N ASP A 351 31.04 37.48 -70.25
CA ASP A 351 31.64 38.58 -71.02
C ASP A 351 30.68 39.64 -71.53
N PRO A 352 31.14 40.88 -71.78
CA PRO A 352 30.34 41.94 -72.38
C PRO A 352 30.22 41.74 -73.91
N PRO A 353 29.14 42.10 -74.58
CA PRO A 353 29.01 42.02 -76.03
C PRO A 353 29.55 43.30 -76.68
N ALA A 354 30.33 43.07 -77.76
CA ALA A 354 30.71 44.04 -78.72
C ALA A 354 29.56 44.55 -79.59
N SER A 355 29.64 45.85 -79.88
CA SER A 355 28.90 46.67 -80.85
C SER A 355 28.93 46.09 -82.24
N GLU A 356 27.81 46.09 -82.99
CA GLU A 356 27.75 46.69 -84.33
C GLU A 356 26.33 46.68 -84.90
N ALA A 357 26.00 47.73 -85.45
CA ALA A 357 25.19 48.52 -86.30
C ALA A 357 24.27 47.84 -87.34
N ALA A 358 23.21 48.60 -87.62
CA ALA A 358 22.48 48.87 -88.88
C ALA A 358 21.53 47.74 -89.39
N GLU A 359 20.39 48.05 -89.66
CA GLU A 359 19.63 48.66 -90.74
C GLU A 359 18.29 47.89 -90.91
N GLU A 360 17.21 48.62 -90.85
CA GLU A 360 16.15 48.99 -91.78
C GLU A 360 15.10 47.93 -92.19
N THR A 361 13.93 48.40 -92.15
CA THR A 361 12.77 48.30 -93.02
C THR A 361 11.59 47.46 -92.64
N ALA A 362 10.62 48.18 -92.21
CA ALA A 362 9.26 48.31 -92.73
C ALA A 362 8.29 47.11 -92.72
N THR A 363 7.15 47.40 -92.14
CA THR A 363 5.81 47.32 -92.73
C THR A 363 4.93 46.12 -92.37
N LYS A 364 3.86 46.52 -91.73
CA LYS A 364 2.44 46.12 -91.90
C LYS A 364 1.82 45.22 -90.86
N GLU A 365 1.02 45.86 -90.09
CA GLU A 365 -0.29 45.42 -89.63
C GLU A 365 -1.20 44.93 -90.76
N PRO A 366 -2.36 44.25 -90.62
CA PRO A 366 -3.25 44.29 -89.51
C PRO A 366 -3.95 42.94 -89.13
N VAL A 367 -4.55 42.90 -87.97
CA VAL A 367 -5.78 42.32 -87.38
C VAL A 367 -6.85 41.87 -88.42
N PRO A 368 -7.91 41.04 -88.23
CA PRO A 368 -8.38 40.41 -86.93
C PRO A 368 -8.99 38.99 -87.06
N SER A 369 -9.50 38.53 -85.90
CA SER A 369 -10.65 37.72 -85.60
C SER A 369 -10.76 36.25 -86.07
N ALA A 370 -10.88 35.36 -85.12
CA ALA A 370 -12.07 34.76 -84.63
C ALA A 370 -11.75 34.00 -83.35
#